data_341b3d90022aedf710126a12bb964e51
#
_entry.id   341b3d90022aedf710126a12bb964e51
#
_cell.length_a   1.000
_cell.length_b   1.000
_cell.length_c   1.000
_cell.angle_alpha   90.00
_cell.angle_beta   90.00
_cell.angle_gamma   90.00
#
_symmetry.space_group_name_H-M   'P 1'
#
loop_
_entity.id
_entity.type
_entity.pdbx_description
1 polymer ?
#
loop_
_entity_poly.entity_id
_entity_poly.type
_entity_poly.pdbx_seq_one_letter_code
_entity_poly.pdbx_strand_id
1 'polypeptide(L)'
;MRFLLGVLVGYSMRDKKKLLITVLATVAFIVYIILPAIMLLALSLDVIKERQSRPAQTKVPAIKGLSYEDAETKLHASNLNIRLLATHSDLPLQPGLIIDQTPQPGEEVVYGYAVGVTITKGDSHGHGP
;
A
#
# COMPACT_ATOMS: atom_id res chain seq x y z
N MET A 1 18.58 -27.03 47.36
CA MET A 1 17.16 -26.65 47.51
C MET A 1 16.71 -26.32 48.92
N ARG A 2 17.19 -27.03 49.91
CA ARG A 2 16.84 -26.71 51.33
C ARG A 2 17.28 -25.33 51.81
N PHE A 3 18.39 -24.78 51.28
CA PHE A 3 18.90 -23.48 51.63
C PHE A 3 18.04 -22.32 51.15
N LEU A 4 17.52 -22.40 49.92
CA LEU A 4 16.64 -21.40 49.32
C LEU A 4 15.27 -21.32 50.03
N LEU A 5 14.73 -22.48 50.43
CA LEU A 5 13.49 -22.53 51.21
C LEU A 5 13.64 -21.90 52.61
N GLY A 6 14.79 -22.14 53.28
CA GLY A 6 15.09 -21.53 54.57
C GLY A 6 15.23 -20.01 54.51
N VAL A 7 15.85 -19.48 53.46
CA VAL A 7 16.00 -18.04 53.20
C VAL A 7 14.61 -17.40 52.90
N LEU A 8 13.79 -18.06 52.08
CA LEU A 8 12.44 -17.60 51.78
C LEU A 8 11.54 -17.59 52.99
N VAL A 9 11.59 -18.64 53.81
CA VAL A 9 10.77 -18.72 55.04
C VAL A 9 11.27 -17.74 56.09
N GLY A 10 12.60 -17.60 56.27
CA GLY A 10 13.18 -16.61 57.20
C GLY A 10 12.87 -15.16 56.81
N TYR A 11 12.83 -14.87 55.51
CA TYR A 11 12.45 -13.57 54.98
C TYR A 11 10.97 -13.26 55.18
N SER A 12 10.11 -14.27 55.09
CA SER A 12 8.65 -14.13 55.21
C SER A 12 8.18 -13.80 56.62
N MET A 13 8.92 -14.16 57.65
CA MET A 13 8.44 -14.03 59.03
C MET A 13 8.76 -12.69 59.71
N ARG A 14 9.75 -11.94 59.20
CA ARG A 14 10.25 -10.80 59.98
C ARG A 14 9.68 -9.44 59.61
N ASP A 15 9.16 -9.27 58.38
CA ASP A 15 8.63 -7.96 57.96
C ASP A 15 7.57 -8.10 56.85
N LYS A 16 6.37 -8.48 57.20
CA LYS A 16 5.24 -8.54 56.25
C LYS A 16 5.04 -7.22 55.49
N LYS A 17 5.36 -6.10 56.13
CA LYS A 17 5.26 -4.76 55.51
C LYS A 17 6.31 -4.57 54.44
N LYS A 18 7.56 -4.99 54.66
CA LYS A 18 8.63 -4.91 53.64
C LYS A 18 8.37 -5.83 52.47
N LEU A 19 7.89 -7.03 52.72
CA LEU A 19 7.49 -7.96 51.66
C LEU A 19 6.38 -7.37 50.80
N LEU A 20 5.35 -6.79 51.43
CA LEU A 20 4.27 -6.14 50.71
C LEU A 20 4.74 -4.98 49.81
N ILE A 21 5.63 -4.13 50.33
CA ILE A 21 6.21 -3.01 49.61
C ILE A 21 7.06 -3.52 48.42
N THR A 22 7.85 -4.56 48.62
CA THR A 22 8.66 -5.15 47.55
C THR A 22 7.80 -5.76 46.43
N VAL A 23 6.75 -6.47 46.78
CA VAL A 23 5.81 -7.04 45.84
C VAL A 23 5.07 -5.94 45.07
N LEU A 24 4.60 -4.91 45.73
CA LEU A 24 3.96 -3.76 45.07
C LEU A 24 4.92 -3.02 44.14
N ALA A 25 6.17 -2.82 44.54
CA ALA A 25 7.18 -2.17 43.74
C ALA A 25 7.53 -3.00 42.47
N THR A 26 7.64 -4.33 42.62
CA THR A 26 7.90 -5.21 41.48
C THR A 26 6.72 -5.26 40.51
N VAL A 27 5.50 -5.33 41.00
CA VAL A 27 4.29 -5.28 40.16
C VAL A 27 4.19 -3.95 39.42
N ALA A 28 4.41 -2.84 40.12
CA ALA A 28 4.40 -1.51 39.50
C ALA A 28 5.49 -1.37 38.43
N PHE A 29 6.68 -1.90 38.65
CA PHE A 29 7.77 -1.91 37.68
C PHE A 29 7.43 -2.73 36.45
N ILE A 30 6.85 -3.93 36.64
CA ILE A 30 6.43 -4.80 35.54
C ILE A 30 5.35 -4.10 34.72
N VAL A 31 4.35 -3.51 35.36
CA VAL A 31 3.28 -2.78 34.67
C VAL A 31 3.85 -1.59 33.89
N TYR A 32 4.76 -0.85 34.48
CA TYR A 32 5.38 0.32 33.86
C TYR A 32 6.21 -0.01 32.61
N ILE A 33 6.86 -1.19 32.59
CA ILE A 33 7.68 -1.63 31.47
C ILE A 33 6.86 -2.39 30.42
N ILE A 34 5.97 -3.28 30.84
CA ILE A 34 5.23 -4.17 29.95
C ILE A 34 4.11 -3.43 29.20
N LEU A 35 3.40 -2.53 29.84
CA LEU A 35 2.31 -1.77 29.22
C LEU A 35 2.77 -0.96 28.00
N PRO A 36 3.81 -0.12 28.08
CA PRO A 36 4.27 0.60 26.89
C PRO A 36 4.87 -0.31 25.82
N ALA A 37 5.50 -1.42 26.22
CA ALA A 37 6.03 -2.41 25.27
C ALA A 37 4.90 -3.08 24.46
N ILE A 38 3.80 -3.46 25.11
CA ILE A 38 2.62 -4.01 24.43
C ILE A 38 1.98 -2.97 23.54
N MET A 39 1.88 -1.73 24.00
CA MET A 39 1.32 -0.63 23.21
C MET A 39 2.14 -0.36 21.93
N LEU A 40 3.48 -0.33 22.05
CA LEU A 40 4.37 -0.18 20.89
C LEU A 40 4.26 -1.35 19.92
N LEU A 41 4.14 -2.58 20.43
CA LEU A 41 3.95 -3.76 19.60
C LEU A 41 2.61 -3.71 18.85
N ALA A 42 1.53 -3.33 19.52
CA ALA A 42 0.22 -3.18 18.90
C ALA A 42 0.23 -2.14 17.77
N LEU A 43 0.82 -0.97 18.00
CA LEU A 43 0.98 0.07 16.99
C LEU A 43 1.82 -0.41 15.79
N SER A 44 2.87 -1.19 16.05
CA SER A 44 3.71 -1.77 14.99
C SER A 44 2.94 -2.76 14.12
N LEU A 45 2.10 -3.58 14.72
CA LEU A 45 1.27 -4.55 14.00
C LEU A 45 0.20 -3.86 13.14
N ASP A 46 -0.40 -2.78 13.62
CA ASP A 46 -1.36 -1.99 12.84
C ASP A 46 -0.71 -1.35 11.61
N VAL A 47 0.48 -0.79 11.76
CA VAL A 47 1.25 -0.23 10.63
C VAL A 47 1.60 -1.29 9.59
N ILE A 48 1.99 -2.49 10.03
CA ILE A 48 2.30 -3.60 9.11
C ILE A 48 1.03 -4.05 8.37
N LYS A 49 -0.09 -4.15 9.06
CA LYS A 49 -1.37 -4.53 8.48
C LYS A 49 -1.86 -3.54 7.43
N GLU A 50 -1.73 -2.24 7.70
CA GLU A 50 -2.05 -1.19 6.72
C GLU A 50 -1.18 -1.27 5.45
N ARG A 51 0.12 -1.54 5.61
CA ARG A 51 1.03 -1.71 4.46
C ARG A 51 0.66 -2.92 3.60
N GLN A 52 0.22 -4.00 4.20
CA GLN A 52 -0.22 -5.20 3.48
C GLN A 52 -1.60 -5.05 2.84
N SER A 53 -2.44 -4.16 3.36
CA SER A 53 -3.79 -3.90 2.85
C SER A 53 -3.83 -2.89 1.70
N ARG A 54 -2.71 -2.21 1.40
CA ARG A 54 -2.65 -1.30 0.25
C ARG A 54 -2.66 -2.12 -1.03
N PRO A 55 -3.59 -1.84 -1.95
CA PRO A 55 -3.58 -2.50 -3.24
C PRO A 55 -2.26 -2.20 -3.97
N ALA A 56 -1.75 -3.18 -4.70
CA ALA A 56 -0.55 -2.99 -5.51
C ALA A 56 -0.75 -1.84 -6.49
N GLN A 57 0.25 -0.98 -6.58
CA GLN A 57 0.24 0.21 -7.44
C GLN A 57 1.32 0.12 -8.50
N THR A 58 1.09 0.76 -9.62
CA THR A 58 2.05 0.89 -10.72
C THR A 58 2.02 2.30 -11.26
N LYS A 59 3.08 2.69 -11.95
CA LYS A 59 3.14 3.98 -12.63
C LYS A 59 2.56 3.86 -14.04
N VAL A 60 1.79 4.86 -14.42
CA VAL A 60 1.24 4.95 -15.79
C VAL A 60 2.36 5.22 -16.77
N PRO A 61 2.56 4.35 -17.78
CA PRO A 61 3.54 4.58 -18.84
C PRO A 61 3.10 5.66 -19.81
N ALA A 62 4.06 6.26 -20.51
CA ALA A 62 3.77 7.19 -21.59
C ALA A 62 3.33 6.41 -22.85
N ILE A 63 2.13 6.66 -23.33
CA ILE A 63 1.53 5.98 -24.48
C ILE A 63 1.09 6.93 -25.59
N LYS A 64 1.25 8.24 -25.42
CA LYS A 64 0.97 9.21 -26.48
C LYS A 64 1.86 8.95 -27.69
N GLY A 65 1.29 9.03 -28.88
CA GLY A 65 1.98 8.78 -30.15
C GLY A 65 2.07 7.30 -30.56
N LEU A 66 1.64 6.38 -29.70
CA LEU A 66 1.54 4.97 -30.04
C LEU A 66 0.19 4.65 -30.68
N SER A 67 0.15 3.54 -31.45
CA SER A 67 -1.11 2.95 -31.90
C SER A 67 -1.89 2.40 -30.69
N TYR A 68 -3.20 2.21 -30.85
CA TYR A 68 -4.05 1.65 -29.79
C TYR A 68 -3.54 0.26 -29.34
N GLU A 69 -3.19 -0.60 -30.30
CA GLU A 69 -2.67 -1.95 -30.03
C GLU A 69 -1.35 -1.94 -29.24
N ASP A 70 -0.39 -1.10 -29.65
CA ASP A 70 0.90 -0.97 -28.96
C ASP A 70 0.73 -0.40 -27.56
N ALA A 71 -0.16 0.55 -27.39
CA ALA A 71 -0.50 1.12 -26.10
C ALA A 71 -1.17 0.10 -25.17
N GLU A 72 -2.10 -0.71 -25.70
CA GLU A 72 -2.73 -1.78 -24.94
C GLU A 72 -1.70 -2.79 -24.43
N THR A 73 -0.79 -3.23 -25.30
CA THR A 73 0.29 -4.13 -24.92
C THR A 73 1.18 -3.54 -23.82
N LYS A 74 1.53 -2.26 -23.95
CA LYS A 74 2.37 -1.55 -22.98
C LYS A 74 1.66 -1.38 -21.63
N LEU A 75 0.37 -1.09 -21.64
CA LEU A 75 -0.43 -0.98 -20.42
C LEU A 75 -0.62 -2.34 -19.73
N HIS A 76 -0.86 -3.39 -20.48
CA HIS A 76 -0.93 -4.76 -19.92
C HIS A 76 0.37 -5.19 -19.27
N ALA A 77 1.53 -4.83 -19.84
CA ALA A 77 2.83 -5.09 -19.22
C ALA A 77 2.98 -4.38 -17.85
N SER A 78 2.26 -3.30 -17.61
CA SER A 78 2.20 -2.56 -16.35
C SER A 78 1.00 -2.94 -15.48
N ASN A 79 0.29 -4.02 -15.79
CA ASN A 79 -0.93 -4.46 -15.12
C ASN A 79 -2.05 -3.40 -15.14
N LEU A 80 -2.16 -2.68 -16.23
CA LEU A 80 -3.19 -1.67 -16.46
C LEU A 80 -4.08 -2.07 -17.63
N ASN A 81 -5.29 -1.53 -17.65
CA ASN A 81 -6.23 -1.67 -18.74
C ASN A 81 -6.28 -0.40 -19.59
N ILE A 82 -6.85 -0.49 -20.77
CA ILE A 82 -7.06 0.64 -21.67
C ILE A 82 -8.56 0.88 -21.86
N ARG A 83 -8.95 2.14 -21.94
CA ARG A 83 -10.32 2.55 -22.22
C ARG A 83 -10.33 3.70 -23.21
N LEU A 84 -11.11 3.57 -24.26
CA LEU A 84 -11.31 4.65 -25.23
C LEU A 84 -12.26 5.70 -24.62
N LEU A 85 -11.82 6.95 -24.55
CA LEU A 85 -12.61 8.09 -24.07
C LEU A 85 -13.24 8.87 -25.22
N ALA A 86 -12.47 9.19 -26.23
CA ALA A 86 -12.91 10.00 -27.35
C ALA A 86 -12.08 9.71 -28.63
N THR A 87 -12.63 10.10 -29.75
CA THR A 87 -11.97 10.10 -31.05
C THR A 87 -12.00 11.51 -31.65
N HIS A 88 -10.89 11.97 -32.17
CA HIS A 88 -10.78 13.24 -32.89
C HIS A 88 -10.55 13.02 -34.37
N SER A 89 -11.37 13.66 -35.22
CA SER A 89 -11.29 13.54 -36.69
C SER A 89 -10.54 14.68 -37.37
N ASP A 90 -10.26 15.75 -36.67
CA ASP A 90 -9.83 17.02 -37.31
C ASP A 90 -8.30 17.21 -37.30
N LEU A 91 -7.53 16.19 -36.98
CA LEU A 91 -6.08 16.27 -36.93
C LEU A 91 -5.46 15.59 -38.16
N PRO A 92 -4.45 16.23 -38.79
CA PRO A 92 -3.75 15.64 -39.97
C PRO A 92 -2.75 14.56 -39.51
N LEU A 93 -3.19 13.64 -38.68
CA LEU A 93 -2.39 12.53 -38.17
C LEU A 93 -2.95 11.20 -38.68
N GLN A 94 -2.09 10.20 -38.66
CA GLN A 94 -2.53 8.84 -38.98
C GLN A 94 -3.66 8.38 -38.05
N PRO A 95 -4.63 7.63 -38.58
CA PRO A 95 -5.74 7.13 -37.76
C PRO A 95 -5.26 6.14 -36.69
N GLY A 96 -5.93 6.15 -35.54
CA GLY A 96 -5.68 5.20 -34.49
C GLY A 96 -4.48 5.52 -33.58
N LEU A 97 -3.90 6.73 -33.69
CA LEU A 97 -2.84 7.17 -32.80
C LEU A 97 -3.40 7.80 -31.53
N ILE A 98 -2.77 7.52 -30.41
CA ILE A 98 -3.14 8.12 -29.13
C ILE A 98 -2.59 9.54 -29.06
N ILE A 99 -3.49 10.50 -28.90
CA ILE A 99 -3.19 11.93 -28.82
C ILE A 99 -3.23 12.46 -27.39
N ASP A 100 -3.98 11.79 -26.54
CA ASP A 100 -4.07 12.15 -25.11
C ASP A 100 -4.33 10.93 -24.23
N GLN A 101 -3.92 11.01 -22.98
CA GLN A 101 -4.13 9.96 -21.98
C GLN A 101 -4.47 10.55 -20.61
N THR A 102 -5.29 9.82 -19.85
CA THR A 102 -5.64 10.14 -18.47
C THR A 102 -5.69 8.84 -17.67
N PRO A 103 -4.91 8.66 -16.58
CA PRO A 103 -3.97 9.62 -15.97
C PRO A 103 -2.72 9.94 -16.81
N GLN A 104 -2.03 10.99 -16.42
CA GLN A 104 -0.79 11.40 -17.10
C GLN A 104 0.36 10.42 -16.82
N PRO A 105 1.38 10.33 -17.69
CA PRO A 105 2.53 9.48 -17.47
C PRO A 105 3.23 9.78 -16.14
N GLY A 106 3.59 8.74 -15.39
CA GLY A 106 4.25 8.83 -14.10
C GLY A 106 3.32 8.89 -12.89
N GLU A 107 2.02 9.06 -13.07
CA GLU A 107 1.04 8.95 -11.99
C GLU A 107 0.93 7.52 -11.47
N GLU A 108 0.77 7.37 -10.16
CA GLU A 108 0.58 6.07 -9.53
C GLU A 108 -0.89 5.70 -9.47
N VAL A 109 -1.21 4.52 -9.95
CA VAL A 109 -2.57 3.97 -9.97
C VAL A 109 -2.56 2.53 -9.50
N VAL A 110 -3.69 2.04 -9.03
CA VAL A 110 -3.84 0.63 -8.63
C VAL A 110 -3.80 -0.30 -9.84
N TYR A 111 -3.35 -1.53 -9.63
CA TYR A 111 -3.39 -2.57 -10.67
C TYR A 111 -4.83 -2.76 -11.17
N GLY A 112 -4.95 -2.97 -12.48
CA GLY A 112 -6.25 -3.10 -13.13
C GLY A 112 -6.96 -1.78 -13.45
N TYR A 113 -6.36 -0.64 -13.11
CA TYR A 113 -6.91 0.66 -13.47
C TYR A 113 -7.00 0.82 -15.00
N ALA A 114 -8.09 1.38 -15.49
CA ALA A 114 -8.29 1.63 -16.90
C ALA A 114 -7.80 3.04 -17.27
N VAL A 115 -6.70 3.10 -18.02
CA VAL A 115 -6.18 4.35 -18.56
C VAL A 115 -7.05 4.79 -19.74
N GLY A 116 -7.63 5.98 -19.62
CA GLY A 116 -8.43 6.59 -20.68
C GLY A 116 -7.56 7.19 -21.77
N VAL A 117 -7.87 6.91 -23.02
CA VAL A 117 -7.14 7.42 -24.16
C VAL A 117 -8.06 8.11 -25.16
N THR A 118 -7.56 9.13 -25.83
CA THR A 118 -8.18 9.78 -26.97
C THR A 118 -7.35 9.45 -28.20
N ILE A 119 -7.99 8.96 -29.26
CA ILE A 119 -7.33 8.56 -30.49
C ILE A 119 -7.77 9.44 -31.66
N THR A 120 -6.93 9.47 -32.68
CA THR A 120 -7.30 10.05 -33.99
C THR A 120 -8.23 9.09 -34.73
N LYS A 121 -9.33 9.62 -35.27
CA LYS A 121 -10.20 8.91 -36.21
C LYS A 121 -9.69 9.16 -37.62
N GLY A 122 -9.47 8.11 -38.38
CA GLY A 122 -9.19 8.27 -39.80
C GLY A 122 -10.35 8.95 -40.50
N ASP A 123 -10.05 9.88 -41.41
CA ASP A 123 -11.05 10.41 -42.33
C ASP A 123 -11.65 9.25 -43.11
N SER A 124 -12.88 8.91 -42.77
CA SER A 124 -13.72 8.08 -43.62
C SER A 124 -14.33 8.94 -44.74
N HIS A 125 -13.50 9.76 -45.37
CA HIS A 125 -13.84 10.20 -46.71
C HIS A 125 -13.53 9.01 -47.65
N GLY A 126 -14.44 8.03 -47.52
CA GLY A 126 -14.55 7.01 -48.48
C GLY A 126 -14.62 7.68 -49.84
N HIS A 127 -13.69 7.36 -50.68
CA HIS A 127 -13.91 7.42 -52.06
C HIS A 127 -15.13 6.57 -52.39
N GLY A 128 -16.28 7.24 -52.46
CA GLY A 128 -17.31 6.71 -53.32
C GLY A 128 -16.82 6.77 -54.75
N PRO A 129 -17.02 5.77 -55.55
CA PRO A 129 -16.67 5.77 -56.97
C PRO A 129 -17.37 6.85 -57.71
#